data_9b3dc2f94f79b70f4cc7318a5c970484
#
_entry.id   9b3dc2f94f79b70f4cc7318a5c970484
#
_cell.length_a   1.000
_cell.length_b   1.000
_cell.length_c   1.000
_cell.angle_alpha   90.00
_cell.angle_beta   90.00
_cell.angle_gamma   90.00
#
_symmetry.space_group_name_H-M   'P 1'
#
loop_
_entity.id
_entity.type
_entity.pdbx_description
1 polymer ?
#
loop_
_entity_poly.entity_id
_entity_poly.type
_entity_poly.pdbx_seq_one_letter_code
_entity_poly.pdbx_strand_id
1 'polypeptide(L)'
;MGNLLCDCVIISNKNKIFNISVVPKNEDETIQLLINHQSSLFNSYIKEYTKDSLSKEIQGILDPFELLMECIEKKTVELIETNDNSSIKLILIHKLNNNHYQLKIPIEKKMFLVILY
;
A
#
# COMPACT_ATOMS: atom_id res chain seq x y z
N MET A 1 -13.09 -1.74 -15.91
CA MET A 1 -12.59 -2.92 -15.28
C MET A 1 -11.26 -2.67 -14.60
N GLY A 2 -11.21 -2.77 -13.32
CA GLY A 2 -10.00 -2.48 -12.60
C GLY A 2 -9.01 -3.62 -12.69
N ASN A 3 -8.07 -3.52 -13.60
CA ASN A 3 -7.04 -4.53 -13.70
C ASN A 3 -5.98 -4.32 -12.65
N LEU A 4 -5.61 -5.39 -11.99
CA LEU A 4 -4.55 -5.38 -11.01
C LEU A 4 -3.23 -5.08 -11.71
N LEU A 5 -2.50 -4.07 -11.26
CA LEU A 5 -1.19 -3.76 -11.83
C LEU A 5 -0.11 -4.65 -11.25
N CYS A 6 -0.15 -4.86 -9.94
CA CYS A 6 0.78 -5.78 -9.28
C CYS A 6 0.24 -6.13 -7.92
N ASP A 7 0.74 -7.23 -7.35
CA ASP A 7 0.35 -7.62 -6.02
C ASP A 7 1.42 -8.54 -5.42
N CYS A 8 1.35 -8.69 -4.10
CA CYS A 8 2.19 -9.65 -3.39
C CYS A 8 1.57 -9.97 -2.05
N VAL A 9 2.09 -11.03 -1.43
CA VAL A 9 1.73 -11.42 -0.08
C VAL A 9 2.96 -11.25 0.78
N ILE A 10 2.81 -10.62 1.93
CA ILE A 10 3.93 -10.30 2.79
C ILE A 10 3.54 -10.48 4.25
N ILE A 11 4.52 -10.74 5.09
CA ILE A 11 4.31 -10.89 6.52
C ILE A 11 4.76 -9.62 7.23
N SER A 12 3.89 -9.09 8.09
CA SER A 12 4.20 -7.86 8.82
C SER A 12 5.15 -8.11 9.98
N ASN A 13 5.53 -7.03 10.64
CA ASN A 13 6.40 -7.11 11.82
C ASN A 13 5.74 -7.84 12.99
N LYS A 14 4.43 -8.04 12.94
CA LYS A 14 3.71 -8.80 13.97
C LYS A 14 3.31 -10.18 13.50
N ASN A 15 3.97 -10.67 12.45
CA ASN A 15 3.76 -12.01 11.90
C ASN A 15 2.36 -12.25 11.37
N LYS A 16 1.73 -11.23 10.85
CA LYS A 16 0.43 -11.35 10.21
C LYS A 16 0.60 -11.27 8.71
N ILE A 17 -0.24 -12.00 8.00
CA ILE A 17 -0.15 -12.09 6.54
C ILE A 17 -1.06 -11.04 5.90
N PHE A 18 -0.49 -10.25 5.02
CA PHE A 18 -1.22 -9.21 4.30
C PHE A 18 -1.07 -9.38 2.81
N ASN A 19 -2.10 -9.01 2.09
CA ASN A 19 -2.06 -8.88 0.64
C ASN A 19 -1.89 -7.42 0.28
N ILE A 20 -0.93 -7.12 -0.57
CA ILE A 20 -0.69 -5.76 -1.06
C ILE A 20 -1.01 -5.75 -2.55
N SER A 21 -1.87 -4.82 -2.97
CA SER A 21 -2.29 -4.71 -4.35
C SER A 21 -2.22 -3.28 -4.82
N VAL A 22 -1.90 -3.08 -6.07
CA VAL A 22 -1.97 -1.77 -6.72
C VAL A 22 -2.91 -1.89 -7.89
N VAL A 23 -3.96 -1.07 -7.89
CA VAL A 23 -4.93 -1.08 -8.97
C VAL A 23 -5.00 0.32 -9.59
N PRO A 24 -5.22 0.41 -10.91
CA PRO A 24 -5.39 1.71 -11.54
C PRO A 24 -6.76 2.28 -11.19
N LYS A 25 -6.83 3.58 -11.13
CA LYS A 25 -8.08 4.27 -10.90
C LYS A 25 -8.10 5.51 -11.77
N ASN A 26 -9.23 5.74 -12.45
CA ASN A 26 -9.41 6.93 -13.28
C ASN A 26 -8.33 7.11 -14.33
N GLU A 27 -8.24 6.20 -15.25
CA GLU A 27 -7.45 6.38 -16.46
C GLU A 27 -5.97 6.67 -16.26
N ASP A 28 -5.33 5.89 -15.46
CA ASP A 28 -3.88 5.83 -15.40
C ASP A 28 -3.16 6.92 -14.65
N GLU A 29 -3.83 7.99 -14.30
CA GLU A 29 -3.14 9.05 -13.57
C GLU A 29 -3.18 8.85 -12.07
N THR A 30 -4.00 7.94 -11.61
CA THR A 30 -4.18 7.66 -10.19
C THR A 30 -4.13 6.17 -9.97
N ILE A 31 -3.43 5.76 -8.94
CA ILE A 31 -3.42 4.36 -8.51
C ILE A 31 -4.00 4.28 -7.11
N GLN A 32 -4.49 3.10 -6.78
CA GLN A 32 -4.99 2.82 -5.44
C GLN A 32 -4.14 1.70 -4.85
N LEU A 33 -3.55 1.99 -3.71
CA LEU A 33 -2.76 1.02 -2.96
C LEU A 33 -3.63 0.42 -1.88
N LEU A 34 -3.77 -0.89 -1.93
CA LEU A 34 -4.62 -1.65 -1.01
C LEU A 34 -3.78 -2.62 -0.21
N ILE A 35 -3.95 -2.60 1.10
CA ILE A 35 -3.25 -3.53 1.99
C ILE A 35 -4.31 -4.18 2.86
N ASN A 36 -4.51 -5.49 2.67
CA ASN A 36 -5.56 -6.23 3.36
C ASN A 36 -4.97 -7.32 4.23
N HIS A 37 -5.42 -7.36 5.48
CA HIS A 37 -5.08 -8.46 6.38
C HIS A 37 -5.83 -9.71 5.92
N GLN A 38 -5.11 -10.80 5.74
CA GLN A 38 -5.70 -11.99 5.14
C GLN A 38 -6.79 -12.62 5.99
N SER A 39 -6.66 -12.53 7.30
CA SER A 39 -7.59 -13.16 8.23
C SER A 39 -8.72 -12.25 8.67
N SER A 40 -8.74 -10.99 8.23
CA SER A 40 -9.73 -10.05 8.69
C SER A 40 -10.24 -9.19 7.55
N LEU A 41 -11.53 -9.25 7.31
CA LEU A 41 -12.14 -8.43 6.28
C LEU A 41 -12.25 -6.96 6.67
N PHE A 42 -12.04 -6.66 7.94
CA PHE A 42 -12.22 -5.30 8.44
C PHE A 42 -10.93 -4.51 8.53
N ASN A 43 -9.80 -5.17 8.39
CA ASN A 43 -8.51 -4.51 8.49
C ASN A 43 -7.95 -4.26 7.10
N SER A 44 -8.52 -3.27 6.43
CA SER A 44 -8.08 -2.84 5.12
C SER A 44 -7.48 -1.46 5.22
N TYR A 45 -6.35 -1.27 4.56
CA TYR A 45 -5.69 0.02 4.49
C TYR A 45 -5.65 0.42 3.03
N ILE A 46 -6.01 1.67 2.77
CA ILE A 46 -6.18 2.11 1.40
C ILE A 46 -5.70 3.55 1.24
N LYS A 47 -5.02 3.80 0.14
CA LYS A 47 -4.61 5.16 -0.19
C LYS A 47 -4.49 5.30 -1.68
N GLU A 48 -5.00 6.43 -2.19
CA GLU A 48 -4.88 6.76 -3.59
C GLU A 48 -3.70 7.70 -3.78
N TYR A 49 -2.97 7.48 -4.85
CA TYR A 49 -1.83 8.31 -5.19
C TYR A 49 -1.92 8.78 -6.62
N THR A 50 -1.71 10.07 -6.83
CA THR A 50 -1.32 10.59 -8.12
C THR A 50 0.20 10.51 -8.19
N LYS A 51 0.74 10.74 -9.39
CA LYS A 51 2.19 10.76 -9.54
C LYS A 51 2.80 11.83 -8.65
N ASP A 52 2.15 13.00 -8.59
CA ASP A 52 2.66 14.10 -7.78
C ASP A 52 2.61 13.80 -6.29
N SER A 53 1.51 13.23 -5.81
CA SER A 53 1.39 12.95 -4.38
C SER A 53 2.37 11.86 -3.94
N LEU A 54 2.61 10.86 -4.80
CA LEU A 54 3.58 9.84 -4.47
C LEU A 54 5.00 10.39 -4.52
N SER A 55 5.28 11.30 -5.44
CA SER A 55 6.59 11.94 -5.53
C SER A 55 6.96 12.71 -4.27
N LYS A 56 5.98 13.20 -3.56
CA LYS A 56 6.24 13.91 -2.31
C LYS A 56 6.72 12.98 -1.21
N GLU A 57 6.29 11.73 -1.26
CA GLU A 57 6.70 10.74 -0.28
C GLU A 57 7.94 9.98 -0.71
N ILE A 58 8.17 9.85 -2.01
CA ILE A 58 9.34 9.18 -2.55
C ILE A 58 10.13 10.23 -3.33
N GLN A 59 10.87 11.03 -2.62
CA GLN A 59 11.60 12.13 -3.25
C GLN A 59 12.86 11.63 -3.96
N GLY A 60 13.18 12.29 -5.07
CA GLY A 60 14.39 11.98 -5.80
C GLY A 60 14.26 10.82 -6.77
N ILE A 61 13.06 10.34 -6.98
CA ILE A 61 12.79 9.22 -7.89
C ILE A 61 12.06 9.75 -9.13
N LEU A 62 12.58 9.42 -10.28
CA LEU A 62 12.04 9.92 -11.54
C LEU A 62 10.65 9.38 -11.82
N ASP A 63 10.45 8.09 -11.57
CA ASP A 63 9.15 7.45 -11.77
C ASP A 63 8.73 6.73 -10.50
N PRO A 64 7.98 7.41 -9.62
CA PRO A 64 7.60 6.81 -8.35
C PRO A 64 6.63 5.65 -8.49
N PHE A 65 5.75 5.66 -9.52
CA PHE A 65 4.86 4.53 -9.72
C PHE A 65 5.65 3.27 -10.08
N GLU A 66 6.65 3.42 -10.92
CA GLU A 66 7.46 2.28 -11.32
C GLU A 66 8.21 1.70 -10.13
N LEU A 67 8.77 2.58 -9.29
CA LEU A 67 9.46 2.10 -8.10
C LEU A 67 8.51 1.36 -7.16
N LEU A 68 7.32 1.90 -6.94
CA LEU A 68 6.34 1.26 -6.06
C LEU A 68 5.98 -0.12 -6.60
N MET A 69 5.66 -0.21 -7.88
CA MET A 69 5.27 -1.49 -8.46
C MET A 69 6.41 -2.49 -8.47
N GLU A 70 7.61 -2.03 -8.76
CA GLU A 70 8.77 -2.91 -8.75
C GLU A 70 9.04 -3.48 -7.36
N CYS A 71 8.98 -2.63 -6.34
CA CYS A 71 9.20 -3.09 -4.97
C CYS A 71 8.16 -4.12 -4.56
N ILE A 72 6.91 -3.91 -4.94
CA ILE A 72 5.85 -4.84 -4.60
C ILE A 72 6.03 -6.16 -5.33
N GLU A 73 6.31 -6.12 -6.62
CA GLU A 73 6.49 -7.34 -7.39
C GLU A 73 7.66 -8.17 -6.91
N LYS A 74 8.74 -7.51 -6.54
CA LYS A 74 9.95 -8.19 -6.09
C LYS A 74 9.94 -8.45 -4.60
N LYS A 75 8.90 -8.03 -3.90
CA LYS A 75 8.76 -8.18 -2.45
C LYS A 75 9.90 -7.51 -1.67
N THR A 76 10.43 -6.42 -2.22
CA THR A 76 11.43 -5.63 -1.52
C THR A 76 10.73 -4.54 -0.72
N VAL A 77 9.85 -4.99 0.15
CA VAL A 77 9.04 -4.12 1.00
C VAL A 77 8.98 -4.69 2.40
N GLU A 78 8.73 -3.83 3.37
CA GLU A 78 8.47 -4.23 4.74
C GLU A 78 7.16 -3.59 5.18
N LEU A 79 6.39 -4.32 5.95
CA LEU A 79 5.11 -3.85 6.44
C LEU A 79 5.17 -3.74 7.95
N ILE A 80 4.98 -2.53 8.46
CA ILE A 80 5.09 -2.25 9.88
C ILE A 80 3.73 -1.84 10.42
N GLU A 81 3.20 -2.64 11.31
CA GLU A 81 1.94 -2.32 11.98
C GLU A 81 2.22 -1.36 13.12
N THR A 82 1.43 -0.29 13.18
CA THR A 82 1.58 0.70 14.24
C THR A 82 0.71 0.31 15.44
N ASN A 83 0.99 0.93 16.57
CA ASN A 83 0.27 0.60 17.79
C ASN A 83 -1.13 1.18 17.84
N ASP A 84 -1.38 2.24 17.10
CA ASP A 84 -2.68 2.91 17.16
C ASP A 84 -3.72 2.30 16.22
N ASN A 85 -3.33 1.35 15.40
CA ASN A 85 -4.22 0.65 14.46
C ASN A 85 -4.95 1.57 13.48
N SER A 86 -4.51 2.81 13.36
CA SER A 86 -5.15 3.74 12.44
C SER A 86 -4.46 3.79 11.08
N SER A 87 -3.25 3.25 11.00
CA SER A 87 -2.50 3.25 9.76
C SER A 87 -1.47 2.13 9.80
N ILE A 88 -0.90 1.87 8.66
CA ILE A 88 0.17 0.90 8.54
C ILE A 88 1.27 1.56 7.69
N LYS A 89 2.50 1.18 7.97
CA LYS A 89 3.63 1.74 7.23
C LYS A 89 4.14 0.72 6.23
N LEU A 90 4.23 1.13 4.98
CA LEU A 90 4.84 0.32 3.95
C LEU A 90 6.19 0.93 3.62
N ILE A 91 7.24 0.15 3.79
CA ILE A 91 8.59 0.61 3.52
C ILE A 91 9.06 -0.01 2.23
N LEU A 92 9.36 0.83 1.26
CA LEU A 92 9.89 0.40 -0.02
C LEU A 92 11.41 0.41 0.05
N ILE A 93 12.03 -0.68 -0.35
CA ILE A 93 13.47 -0.82 -0.32
C ILE A 93 13.99 -0.81 -1.75
N HIS A 94 14.68 0.28 -2.11
CA HIS A 94 15.23 0.43 -3.44
C HIS A 94 16.61 -0.21 -3.47
N LYS A 95 16.71 -1.34 -4.15
CA LYS A 95 17.93 -2.15 -4.07
C LYS A 95 19.16 -1.51 -4.67
N LEU A 96 18.97 -0.65 -5.66
CA LEU A 96 20.11 -0.06 -6.33
C LEU A 96 20.92 0.85 -5.43
N ASN A 97 20.26 1.64 -4.59
CA ASN A 97 20.95 2.59 -3.73
C ASN A 97 20.71 2.35 -2.24
N ASN A 98 20.00 1.26 -1.92
CA ASN A 98 19.71 0.89 -0.54
C ASN A 98 18.88 1.94 0.21
N ASN A 99 18.20 2.79 -0.51
CA ASN A 99 17.32 3.77 0.13
C ASN A 99 16.01 3.13 0.52
N HIS A 100 15.48 3.59 1.64
CA HIS A 100 14.19 3.12 2.14
C HIS A 100 13.22 4.29 2.12
N TYR A 101 12.02 4.04 1.60
CA TYR A 101 10.98 5.06 1.52
C TYR A 101 9.76 4.58 2.29
N GLN A 102 9.23 5.43 3.13
CA GLN A 102 8.14 5.06 4.02
C GLN A 102 6.83 5.68 3.54
N LEU A 103 5.83 4.83 3.35
CA LEU A 103 4.49 5.27 3.02
C LEU A 103 3.57 4.96 4.18
N LYS A 104 2.79 5.93 4.59
CA LYS A 104 1.82 5.74 5.67
C LYS A 104 0.45 5.57 5.06
N ILE A 105 -0.14 4.39 5.23
CA ILE A 105 -1.41 4.05 4.62
C ILE A 105 -2.48 3.99 5.71
N PRO A 106 -3.50 4.83 5.63
CA PRO A 106 -4.53 4.86 6.67
C PRO A 106 -5.49 3.69 6.54
N ILE A 107 -6.08 3.33 7.66
CA ILE A 107 -7.10 2.30 7.65
C ILE A 107 -8.36 2.85 6.98
N GLU A 108 -9.00 2.01 6.20
CA GLU A 108 -10.27 2.36 5.59
C GLU A 108 -11.37 2.12 6.59
N LYS A 109 -12.08 3.18 6.94
CA LYS A 109 -13.19 3.08 7.87
C LYS A 109 -14.46 2.83 7.10
N LYS A 110 -14.94 1.60 7.15
CA LYS A 110 -16.18 1.27 6.49
C LYS A 110 -17.34 1.46 7.45
N MET A 111 -18.42 2.00 6.93
CA MET A 111 -19.61 2.21 7.74
C MET A 111 -20.49 0.98 7.63
N PHE A 112 -20.62 0.30 8.75
CA PHE A 112 -21.46 -0.90 8.79
C PHE A 112 -22.78 -0.68 9.51
N LEU A 113 -23.08 0.53 9.83
CA LEU A 113 -24.25 0.85 10.63
C LEU A 113 -25.55 0.47 9.97
N VAL A 114 -25.53 0.34 8.69
CA VAL A 114 -26.75 0.00 7.96
C VAL A 114 -27.31 -1.33 8.35
N ILE A 115 -26.54 -2.10 9.02
CA ILE A 115 -26.96 -3.43 9.34
C ILE A 115 -27.70 -3.49 10.65
N LEU A 116 -27.73 -2.40 11.32
CA LEU A 116 -28.27 -2.39 12.66
C LEU A 116 -29.75 -2.13 12.63
N TYR A 117 -30.50 -3.15 12.61
CA TYR A 117 -31.95 -3.08 12.82
C TYR A 117 -32.61 -4.41 12.55
#